data_14a8ea8e18a7485ab880b470f313b5dd
#
_entry.id   14a8ea8e18a7485ab880b470f313b5dd
#
_cell.length_a   1.000
_cell.length_b   1.000
_cell.length_c   1.000
_cell.angle_alpha   90.00
_cell.angle_beta   90.00
_cell.angle_gamma   90.00
#
_symmetry.space_group_name_H-M   'P 1'
#
loop_
_entity.id
_entity.type
_entity.pdbx_description
1 polymer ?
#
loop_
_entity_poly.entity_id
_entity_poly.type
_entity_poly.pdbx_seq_one_letter_code
_entity_poly.pdbx_strand_id
1 'polypeptide(L)'
;DFNEEYGISVIPDLPVVLPDILYELSQWELRPQFEDSLRGLIEMLQVNPNITIELGSHTDNRDTHEKNDILSQKRAQSVCDYLVIRGIDPFRLTAKGYGERVPRTLQKDYTFNDFTFKSGTTLTEDYIKNLPNDEIREYAHQLNRRSEFRVISKDYIPREFISDDQMAVVDMKH
;
A
#
# COMPACT_ATOMS: atom_id res chain seq x y z
N ASP A 1 4.37 -14.19 3.49
CA ASP A 1 4.94 -13.12 4.30
C ASP A 1 5.88 -12.27 3.45
N PHE A 2 5.82 -10.94 3.61
CA PHE A 2 6.66 -9.99 2.87
C PHE A 2 8.16 -10.32 3.00
N ASN A 3 8.62 -10.65 4.21
CA ASN A 3 10.02 -10.99 4.48
C ASN A 3 10.45 -12.32 3.84
N GLU A 4 9.53 -13.26 3.70
CA GLU A 4 9.80 -14.53 3.01
C GLU A 4 9.87 -14.35 1.50
N GLU A 5 9.02 -13.46 0.95
CA GLU A 5 8.93 -13.23 -0.49
C GLU A 5 10.08 -12.37 -1.02
N TYR A 6 10.44 -11.30 -0.31
CA TYR A 6 11.40 -10.31 -0.80
C TYR A 6 12.71 -10.24 -0.02
N GLY A 7 12.73 -10.64 1.24
CA GLY A 7 13.86 -10.41 2.13
C GLY A 7 14.07 -8.94 2.48
N ILE A 8 14.71 -8.65 3.60
CA ILE A 8 14.88 -7.28 4.11
C ILE A 8 15.76 -6.41 3.20
N SER A 9 16.75 -7.01 2.55
CA SER A 9 17.72 -6.30 1.70
C SER A 9 17.30 -6.14 0.23
N VAL A 10 16.23 -6.82 -0.18
CA VAL A 10 15.77 -6.78 -1.58
C VAL A 10 14.77 -5.63 -1.77
N ILE A 11 15.09 -4.75 -2.72
CA ILE A 11 14.19 -3.65 -3.10
C ILE A 11 13.28 -4.16 -4.22
N PRO A 12 11.95 -4.25 -4.00
CA PRO A 12 11.04 -4.75 -5.03
C PRO A 12 10.88 -3.75 -6.18
N ASP A 13 10.78 -4.27 -7.41
CA ASP A 13 10.54 -3.46 -8.61
C ASP A 13 9.03 -3.25 -8.90
N LEU A 14 8.17 -4.06 -8.31
CA LEU A 14 6.71 -4.01 -8.47
C LEU A 14 6.03 -3.56 -7.18
N PRO A 15 4.81 -3.01 -7.26
CA PRO A 15 4.02 -2.71 -6.07
C PRO A 15 3.82 -3.96 -5.20
N VAL A 16 4.00 -3.80 -3.90
CA VAL A 16 3.84 -4.87 -2.91
C VAL A 16 2.62 -4.58 -2.06
N VAL A 17 1.68 -5.51 -2.05
CA VAL A 17 0.50 -5.44 -1.18
C VAL A 17 0.94 -5.73 0.25
N LEU A 18 0.62 -4.80 1.15
CA LEU A 18 0.90 -4.96 2.58
C LEU A 18 -0.08 -6.00 3.16
N PRO A 19 0.44 -7.10 3.74
CA PRO A 19 -0.42 -8.14 4.27
C PRO A 19 -1.20 -7.63 5.48
N ASP A 20 -2.41 -8.13 5.63
CA ASP A 20 -3.26 -7.98 6.83
C ASP A 20 -3.58 -6.53 7.25
N ILE A 21 -3.32 -5.53 6.41
CA ILE A 21 -3.83 -4.19 6.66
C ILE A 21 -5.29 -4.15 6.21
N LEU A 22 -6.15 -4.62 7.09
CA LEU A 22 -7.59 -4.60 6.91
C LEU A 22 -8.17 -3.37 7.59
N TYR A 23 -9.00 -2.65 6.84
CA TYR A 23 -9.78 -1.56 7.38
C TYR A 23 -11.24 -1.99 7.45
N GLU A 24 -11.91 -1.63 8.53
CA GLU A 24 -13.36 -1.71 8.57
C GLU A 24 -13.99 -0.72 7.60
N LEU A 25 -15.21 -0.99 7.21
CA LEU A 25 -15.96 -0.12 6.31
C LEU A 25 -15.91 1.34 6.79
N SER A 26 -15.53 2.25 5.92
CA SER A 26 -15.43 3.68 6.20
C SER A 26 -14.42 4.09 7.28
N GLN A 27 -13.50 3.21 7.69
CA GLN A 27 -12.46 3.52 8.66
C GLN A 27 -11.08 3.60 8.01
N TRP A 28 -10.20 4.40 8.60
CA TRP A 28 -8.84 4.63 8.10
C TRP A 28 -7.77 4.54 9.19
N GLU A 29 -8.17 4.38 10.46
CA GLU A 29 -7.24 4.26 11.57
C GLU A 29 -6.59 2.88 11.57
N LEU A 30 -5.26 2.86 11.72
CA LEU A 30 -4.51 1.62 11.85
C LEU A 30 -4.77 0.99 13.21
N ARG A 31 -5.11 -0.29 13.19
CA ARG A 31 -5.28 -1.07 14.40
C ARG A 31 -3.92 -1.57 14.89
N PRO A 32 -3.70 -1.65 16.22
CA PRO A 32 -2.44 -2.12 16.79
C PRO A 32 -1.97 -3.49 16.28
N GLN A 33 -2.91 -4.37 15.91
CA GLN A 33 -2.60 -5.70 15.38
C GLN A 33 -1.86 -5.68 14.03
N PHE A 34 -1.85 -4.54 13.31
CA PHE A 34 -1.17 -4.39 12.03
C PHE A 34 0.29 -3.92 12.16
N GLU A 35 0.75 -3.64 13.36
CA GLU A 35 2.13 -3.23 13.61
C GLU A 35 3.12 -4.29 13.13
N ASP A 36 2.82 -5.57 13.33
CA ASP A 36 3.65 -6.67 12.87
C ASP A 36 3.76 -6.73 11.34
N SER A 37 2.66 -6.43 10.64
CA SER A 37 2.63 -6.40 9.16
C SER A 37 3.51 -5.29 8.58
N LEU A 38 3.70 -4.18 9.31
CA LEU A 38 4.54 -3.06 8.89
C LEU A 38 6.00 -3.20 9.29
N ARG A 39 6.34 -4.15 10.17
CA ARG A 39 7.71 -4.33 10.66
C ARG A 39 8.69 -4.59 9.51
N GLY A 40 8.35 -5.47 8.59
CA GLY A 40 9.19 -5.79 7.43
C GLY A 40 9.43 -4.57 6.53
N LEU A 41 8.41 -3.74 6.33
CA LEU A 41 8.55 -2.49 5.58
C LEU A 41 9.48 -1.50 6.29
N ILE A 42 9.33 -1.34 7.61
CA ILE A 42 10.21 -0.49 8.41
C ILE A 42 11.66 -0.95 8.31
N GLU A 43 11.91 -2.25 8.50
CA GLU A 43 13.26 -2.82 8.40
C GLU A 43 13.86 -2.62 7.00
N MET A 44 13.09 -2.83 5.94
CA MET A 44 13.53 -2.56 4.57
C MET A 44 13.92 -1.09 4.38
N LEU A 45 13.13 -0.15 4.88
CA LEU A 45 13.42 1.28 4.79
C LEU A 45 14.66 1.67 5.60
N GLN A 46 14.88 1.06 6.76
CA GLN A 46 16.06 1.30 7.59
C GLN A 46 17.34 0.77 6.96
N VAL A 47 17.29 -0.41 6.36
CA VAL A 47 18.43 -1.04 5.68
C VAL A 47 18.77 -0.34 4.36
N ASN A 48 17.78 0.28 3.71
CA ASN A 48 17.93 0.98 2.44
C ASN A 48 17.61 2.48 2.61
N PRO A 49 18.52 3.27 3.20
CA PRO A 49 18.23 4.66 3.57
C PRO A 49 18.07 5.62 2.38
N ASN A 50 18.42 5.18 1.17
CA ASN A 50 18.37 6.01 -0.05
C ASN A 50 17.07 5.82 -0.86
N ILE A 51 16.15 4.95 -0.45
CA ILE A 51 14.90 4.77 -1.17
C ILE A 51 13.79 5.68 -0.67
N THR A 52 12.95 6.12 -1.59
CA THR A 52 11.66 6.73 -1.31
C THR A 52 10.56 5.82 -1.80
N ILE A 53 9.44 5.80 -1.10
CA ILE A 53 8.29 4.97 -1.44
C ILE A 53 7.00 5.78 -1.51
N GLU A 54 6.05 5.28 -2.29
CA GLU A 54 4.66 5.70 -2.25
C GLU A 54 3.85 4.62 -1.51
N LEU A 55 3.08 5.04 -0.51
CA LEU A 55 2.04 4.25 0.12
C LEU A 55 0.74 4.53 -0.62
N GLY A 56 0.22 3.52 -1.31
CA GLY A 56 -1.04 3.59 -2.05
C GLY A 56 -2.13 2.82 -1.34
N SER A 57 -3.33 3.38 -1.28
CA SER A 57 -4.50 2.67 -0.77
C SER A 57 -5.62 2.66 -1.80
N HIS A 58 -6.33 1.55 -1.85
CA HIS A 58 -7.37 1.27 -2.81
C HIS A 58 -8.65 0.83 -2.11
N THR A 59 -9.79 1.24 -2.66
CA THR A 59 -11.12 0.82 -2.22
C THR A 59 -11.74 -0.13 -3.25
N ASP A 60 -12.85 -0.77 -2.88
CA ASP A 60 -13.78 -1.33 -3.87
C ASP A 60 -14.72 -0.24 -4.41
N ASN A 61 -15.63 -0.60 -5.31
CA ASN A 61 -16.49 0.34 -6.05
C ASN A 61 -17.88 0.56 -5.43
N ARG A 62 -18.09 0.18 -4.16
CA ARG A 62 -19.43 0.17 -3.54
C ARG A 62 -19.90 1.49 -2.95
N ASP A 63 -19.07 2.53 -2.98
CA ASP A 63 -19.43 3.89 -2.56
C ASP A 63 -19.20 4.88 -3.71
N THR A 64 -19.41 6.16 -3.48
CA THR A 64 -19.14 7.17 -4.50
C THR A 64 -17.65 7.33 -4.76
N HIS A 65 -17.28 7.74 -5.98
CA HIS A 65 -15.89 8.02 -6.34
C HIS A 65 -15.23 9.00 -5.37
N GLU A 66 -15.93 10.09 -5.05
CA GLU A 66 -15.43 11.12 -4.14
C GLU A 66 -15.14 10.58 -2.74
N LYS A 67 -16.08 9.82 -2.17
CA LYS A 67 -15.88 9.20 -0.85
C LYS A 67 -14.75 8.19 -0.86
N ASN A 68 -14.64 7.39 -1.91
CA ASN A 68 -13.57 6.41 -2.07
C ASN A 68 -12.20 7.10 -2.20
N ASP A 69 -12.11 8.22 -2.90
CA ASP A 69 -10.90 9.02 -2.99
C ASP A 69 -10.46 9.54 -1.61
N ILE A 70 -11.38 10.13 -0.87
CA ILE A 70 -11.11 10.67 0.47
C ILE A 70 -10.69 9.54 1.43
N LEU A 71 -11.43 8.44 1.44
CA LEU A 71 -11.16 7.30 2.32
C LEU A 71 -9.79 6.67 2.03
N SER A 72 -9.49 6.44 0.76
CA SER A 72 -8.21 5.86 0.35
C SER A 72 -7.03 6.79 0.69
N GLN A 73 -7.18 8.10 0.52
CA GLN A 73 -6.15 9.06 0.90
C GLN A 73 -5.89 9.04 2.42
N LYS A 74 -6.94 9.00 3.23
CA LYS A 74 -6.81 8.91 4.70
C LYS A 74 -6.12 7.61 5.13
N ARG A 75 -6.45 6.50 4.50
CA ARG A 75 -5.81 5.20 4.78
C ARG A 75 -4.32 5.21 4.44
N ALA A 76 -3.96 5.72 3.27
CA ALA A 76 -2.56 5.87 2.88
C ALA A 76 -1.79 6.79 3.85
N GLN A 77 -2.39 7.90 4.24
CA GLN A 77 -1.80 8.83 5.20
C GLN A 77 -1.59 8.19 6.57
N SER A 78 -2.52 7.37 7.04
CA SER A 78 -2.39 6.66 8.32
C SER A 78 -1.18 5.73 8.35
N VAL A 79 -0.90 5.04 7.25
CA VAL A 79 0.30 4.20 7.13
C VAL A 79 1.57 5.05 7.16
N CYS A 80 1.60 6.15 6.41
CA CYS A 80 2.74 7.08 6.43
C CYS A 80 2.98 7.66 7.83
N ASP A 81 1.93 8.10 8.52
CA ASP A 81 2.03 8.66 9.88
C ASP A 81 2.61 7.63 10.87
N TYR A 82 2.20 6.38 10.75
CA TYR A 82 2.75 5.30 11.56
C TYR A 82 4.25 5.11 11.30
N LEU A 83 4.68 5.10 10.04
CA LEU A 83 6.09 4.96 9.68
C LEU A 83 6.93 6.14 10.20
N VAL A 84 6.40 7.36 10.15
CA VAL A 84 7.05 8.56 10.70
C VAL A 84 7.23 8.44 12.22
N ILE A 85 6.22 7.99 12.95
CA ILE A 85 6.31 7.74 14.40
C ILE A 85 7.40 6.70 14.71
N ARG A 86 7.63 5.75 13.81
CA ARG A 86 8.67 4.72 13.95
C ARG A 86 10.05 5.16 13.44
N GLY A 87 10.23 6.42 13.11
CA GLY A 87 11.52 7.02 12.81
C GLY A 87 11.88 7.11 11.33
N ILE A 88 10.94 6.85 10.42
CA ILE A 88 11.16 7.04 8.99
C ILE A 88 10.96 8.53 8.64
N ASP A 89 11.92 9.10 7.93
CA ASP A 89 11.85 10.49 7.48
C ASP A 89 10.64 10.69 6.55
N PRO A 90 9.74 11.65 6.86
CA PRO A 90 8.56 11.92 6.04
C PRO A 90 8.88 12.28 4.59
N PHE A 91 10.07 12.84 4.29
CA PHE A 91 10.50 13.12 2.91
C PHE A 91 10.76 11.86 2.07
N ARG A 92 10.84 10.70 2.70
CA ARG A 92 10.95 9.40 2.02
C ARG A 92 9.61 8.77 1.68
N LEU A 93 8.50 9.37 2.12
CA LEU A 93 7.17 8.80 2.08
C LEU A 93 6.21 9.71 1.31
N THR A 94 5.42 9.12 0.43
CA THR A 94 4.30 9.79 -0.24
C THR A 94 3.03 8.96 -0.01
N ALA A 95 1.99 9.58 0.51
CA ALA A 95 0.67 8.95 0.67
C ALA A 95 -0.20 9.26 -0.54
N LYS A 96 -0.79 8.23 -1.16
CA LYS A 96 -1.69 8.40 -2.30
C LYS A 96 -2.92 7.51 -2.20
N GLY A 97 -4.10 8.13 -2.23
CA GLY A 97 -5.36 7.44 -2.37
C GLY A 97 -5.71 7.26 -3.84
N TYR A 98 -5.93 6.03 -4.25
CA TYR A 98 -6.33 5.67 -5.61
C TYR A 98 -7.83 5.47 -5.77
N GLY A 99 -8.58 5.46 -4.65
CA GLY A 99 -9.99 5.11 -4.70
C GLY A 99 -10.20 3.74 -5.31
N GLU A 100 -11.20 3.63 -6.17
CA GLU A 100 -11.54 2.39 -6.90
C GLU A 100 -10.94 2.32 -8.31
N ARG A 101 -10.10 3.28 -8.71
CA ARG A 101 -9.64 3.45 -10.10
C ARG A 101 -8.68 2.39 -10.59
N VAL A 102 -8.01 1.68 -9.67
CA VAL A 102 -7.01 0.68 -10.01
C VAL A 102 -7.41 -0.68 -9.44
N PRO A 103 -8.25 -1.45 -10.14
CA PRO A 103 -8.56 -2.82 -9.76
C PRO A 103 -7.28 -3.66 -9.65
N ARG A 104 -7.25 -4.53 -8.65
CA ARG A 104 -6.08 -5.38 -8.40
C ARG A 104 -5.92 -6.42 -9.51
N THR A 105 -4.71 -6.56 -10.02
CA THR A 105 -4.30 -7.71 -10.81
C THR A 105 -3.60 -8.71 -9.90
N LEU A 106 -4.11 -9.93 -9.86
CA LEU A 106 -3.60 -10.97 -8.97
C LEU A 106 -2.26 -11.51 -9.46
N GLN A 107 -1.29 -11.60 -8.57
CA GLN A 107 0.04 -12.13 -8.88
C GLN A 107 0.18 -13.61 -8.54
N LYS A 108 -0.79 -14.18 -7.83
CA LYS A 108 -0.89 -15.60 -7.50
C LYS A 108 -2.35 -16.03 -7.49
N ASP A 109 -2.58 -17.35 -7.41
CA ASP A 109 -3.93 -17.90 -7.26
C ASP A 109 -4.47 -17.64 -5.84
N TYR A 110 -5.76 -17.31 -5.75
CA TYR A 110 -6.50 -17.21 -4.49
C TYR A 110 -7.72 -18.10 -4.56
N THR A 111 -7.90 -18.95 -3.56
CA THR A 111 -9.05 -19.87 -3.49
C THR A 111 -9.94 -19.50 -2.30
N PHE A 112 -11.23 -19.40 -2.57
CA PHE A 112 -12.26 -19.14 -1.56
C PHE A 112 -13.53 -19.90 -1.93
N ASN A 113 -14.08 -20.67 -0.98
CA ASN A 113 -15.30 -21.49 -1.19
C ASN A 113 -15.26 -22.31 -2.51
N ASP A 114 -14.19 -23.08 -2.70
CA ASP A 114 -13.96 -23.92 -3.90
C ASP A 114 -13.85 -23.16 -5.23
N PHE A 115 -13.92 -21.83 -5.21
CA PHE A 115 -13.67 -20.98 -6.37
C PHE A 115 -12.21 -20.48 -6.37
N THR A 116 -11.53 -20.61 -7.50
CA THR A 116 -10.15 -20.15 -7.64
C THR A 116 -10.09 -18.93 -8.56
N PHE A 117 -9.61 -17.83 -7.99
CA PHE A 117 -9.20 -16.64 -8.73
C PHE A 117 -7.78 -16.87 -9.24
N LYS A 118 -7.61 -16.96 -10.55
CA LYS A 118 -6.31 -17.27 -11.15
C LYS A 118 -5.36 -16.07 -11.16
N SER A 119 -4.08 -16.34 -11.00
CA SER A 119 -3.02 -15.38 -11.26
C SER A 119 -3.19 -14.72 -12.63
N GLY A 120 -2.94 -13.41 -12.71
CA GLY A 120 -3.14 -12.61 -13.93
C GLY A 120 -4.55 -12.04 -14.10
N THR A 121 -5.51 -12.44 -13.28
CA THR A 121 -6.87 -11.88 -13.30
C THR A 121 -6.87 -10.47 -12.74
N THR A 122 -7.49 -9.53 -13.45
CA THR A 122 -7.78 -8.18 -12.96
C THR A 122 -9.21 -8.12 -12.43
N LEU A 123 -9.38 -7.72 -11.19
CA LEU A 123 -10.66 -7.71 -10.48
C LEU A 123 -11.49 -6.47 -10.83
N THR A 124 -11.85 -6.35 -12.11
CA THR A 124 -12.70 -5.28 -12.63
C THR A 124 -14.15 -5.44 -12.16
N GLU A 125 -14.92 -4.36 -12.24
CA GLU A 125 -16.35 -4.41 -11.94
C GLU A 125 -17.09 -5.46 -12.78
N ASP A 126 -16.82 -5.50 -14.08
CA ASP A 126 -17.44 -6.48 -14.98
C ASP A 126 -17.07 -7.92 -14.63
N TYR A 127 -15.81 -8.16 -14.27
CA TYR A 127 -15.38 -9.49 -13.80
C TYR A 127 -16.14 -9.90 -12.53
N ILE A 128 -16.22 -9.01 -11.55
CA ILE A 128 -16.88 -9.29 -10.26
C ILE A 128 -18.38 -9.55 -10.44
N LYS A 129 -19.05 -8.79 -11.28
CA LYS A 129 -20.48 -8.99 -11.58
C LYS A 129 -20.81 -10.37 -12.10
N ASN A 130 -19.89 -10.99 -12.82
CA ASN A 130 -20.08 -12.32 -13.42
C ASN A 130 -19.66 -13.48 -12.51
N LEU A 131 -19.24 -13.21 -11.27
CA LEU A 131 -18.90 -14.25 -10.30
C LEU A 131 -20.14 -15.01 -9.82
N PRO A 132 -19.98 -16.29 -9.40
CA PRO A 132 -21.11 -17.21 -9.17
C PRO A 132 -22.12 -16.78 -8.11
N ASN A 133 -21.68 -16.15 -7.03
CA ASN A 133 -22.54 -15.77 -5.91
C ASN A 133 -22.00 -14.57 -5.13
N ASP A 134 -22.81 -14.08 -4.18
CA ASP A 134 -22.47 -12.88 -3.39
C ASP A 134 -21.24 -13.07 -2.49
N GLU A 135 -21.02 -14.25 -1.96
CA GLU A 135 -19.88 -14.53 -1.08
C GLU A 135 -18.56 -14.44 -1.85
N ILE A 136 -18.52 -15.00 -3.06
CA ILE A 136 -17.35 -14.93 -3.95
C ILE A 136 -17.13 -13.50 -4.44
N ARG A 137 -18.21 -12.77 -4.78
CA ARG A 137 -18.13 -11.34 -5.12
C ARG A 137 -17.57 -10.52 -3.96
N GLU A 138 -18.02 -10.75 -2.72
CA GLU A 138 -17.51 -10.06 -1.54
C GLU A 138 -16.02 -10.33 -1.31
N TYR A 139 -15.57 -11.56 -1.51
CA TYR A 139 -14.16 -11.90 -1.41
C TYR A 139 -13.32 -11.14 -2.46
N ALA A 140 -13.80 -11.01 -3.68
CA ALA A 140 -13.15 -10.20 -4.71
C ALA A 140 -13.08 -8.72 -4.33
N HIS A 141 -14.14 -8.17 -3.74
CA HIS A 141 -14.13 -6.80 -3.21
C HIS A 141 -13.10 -6.64 -2.08
N GLN A 142 -12.98 -7.62 -1.20
CA GLN A 142 -11.93 -7.60 -0.16
C GLN A 142 -10.53 -7.60 -0.75
N LEU A 143 -10.28 -8.34 -1.82
CA LEU A 143 -8.99 -8.34 -2.51
C LEU A 143 -8.67 -6.98 -3.16
N ASN A 144 -9.69 -6.24 -3.62
CA ASN A 144 -9.51 -4.88 -4.15
C ASN A 144 -9.21 -3.85 -3.05
N ARG A 145 -9.75 -4.04 -1.84
CA ARG A 145 -9.46 -3.17 -0.69
C ARG A 145 -8.09 -3.51 -0.13
N ARG A 146 -7.09 -2.71 -0.45
CA ARG A 146 -5.71 -2.97 -0.06
C ARG A 146 -4.91 -1.69 0.14
N SER A 147 -3.87 -1.80 0.92
CA SER A 147 -2.76 -0.85 0.92
C SER A 147 -1.53 -1.54 0.34
N GLU A 148 -0.77 -0.81 -0.43
CA GLU A 148 0.44 -1.30 -1.08
C GLU A 148 1.52 -0.21 -1.05
N PHE A 149 2.78 -0.61 -1.19
CA PHE A 149 3.85 0.35 -1.43
C PHE A 149 4.57 0.04 -2.73
N ARG A 150 5.14 1.08 -3.33
CA ARG A 150 6.09 0.95 -4.44
C ARG A 150 7.28 1.87 -4.24
N VAL A 151 8.43 1.44 -4.70
CA VAL A 151 9.65 2.27 -4.67
C VAL A 151 9.57 3.32 -5.77
N ILE A 152 9.74 4.59 -5.41
CA ILE A 152 9.72 5.72 -6.34
C ILE A 152 11.13 6.05 -6.81
N SER A 153 12.09 6.13 -5.89
CA SER A 153 13.47 6.47 -6.20
C SER A 153 14.45 5.72 -5.30
N LYS A 154 15.71 5.65 -5.73
CA LYS A 154 16.82 5.01 -5.03
C LYS A 154 17.99 5.98 -4.77
N ASP A 155 17.76 7.26 -4.94
CA ASP A 155 18.77 8.34 -4.90
C ASP A 155 18.51 9.38 -3.80
N TYR A 156 17.65 9.07 -2.84
CA TYR A 156 17.40 9.92 -1.69
C TYR A 156 18.67 10.06 -0.84
N ILE A 157 18.99 11.30 -0.47
CA ILE A 157 20.12 11.60 0.42
C ILE A 157 19.57 11.90 1.81
N PRO A 158 19.88 11.07 2.84
CA PRO A 158 19.45 11.32 4.21
C PRO A 158 19.90 12.72 4.69
N ARG A 159 19.03 13.43 5.41
CA ARG A 159 19.24 14.82 5.82
C ARG A 159 20.49 15.02 6.66
N GLU A 160 20.88 14.05 7.45
CA GLU A 160 22.09 14.04 8.27
C GLU A 160 23.39 14.14 7.46
N PHE A 161 23.34 13.86 6.16
CA PHE A 161 24.47 13.97 5.23
C PHE A 161 24.37 15.18 4.31
N ILE A 162 23.36 16.04 4.49
CA ILE A 162 23.14 17.24 3.67
C ILE A 162 23.66 18.45 4.43
N SER A 163 24.51 19.26 3.79
CA SER A 163 24.95 20.55 4.37
C SER A 163 23.78 21.54 4.49
N ASP A 164 23.90 22.51 5.39
CA ASP A 164 22.87 23.53 5.60
C ASP A 164 22.45 24.23 4.29
N ASP A 165 23.41 24.49 3.39
CA ASP A 165 23.14 25.09 2.08
C ASP A 165 22.34 24.21 1.15
N GLN A 166 22.45 22.89 1.30
CA GLN A 166 21.69 21.91 0.51
C GLN A 166 20.30 21.63 1.08
N MET A 167 20.11 21.80 2.39
CA MET A 167 18.82 21.62 3.05
C MET A 167 17.74 22.54 2.48
N ALA A 168 18.06 23.79 2.23
CA ALA A 168 17.13 24.76 1.65
C ALA A 168 16.60 24.34 0.27
N VAL A 169 17.43 23.66 -0.53
CA VAL A 169 17.05 23.16 -1.88
C VAL A 169 16.15 21.93 -1.79
N VAL A 170 16.38 21.07 -0.80
CA VAL A 170 15.56 19.86 -0.57
C VAL A 170 14.15 20.26 -0.12
N ASP A 171 14.05 21.19 0.84
CA ASP A 171 12.77 21.65 1.36
C ASP A 171 11.91 22.40 0.31
N MET A 172 12.53 23.02 -0.70
CA MET A 172 11.83 23.69 -1.80
C MET A 172 11.22 22.72 -2.84
N LYS A 173 11.61 21.45 -2.85
CA LYS A 173 11.12 20.43 -3.82
C LYS A 173 9.94 19.61 -3.31
N HIS A 174 9.54 19.82 -2.08
CA HIS A 174 8.46 19.14 -1.39
C HIS A 174 7.43 20.14 -0.89
#